data_c8811e263c6e782556845e387f13ba29
#
_entry.id   c8811e263c6e782556845e387f13ba29
#
_cell.length_a   1.000
_cell.length_b   1.000
_cell.length_c   1.000
_cell.angle_alpha   90.00
_cell.angle_beta   90.00
_cell.angle_gamma   90.00
#
_symmetry.space_group_name_H-M   'P 1'
#
loop_
_entity.id
_entity.type
_entity.pdbx_description
1 polymer ?
#
loop_
_entity_poly.entity_id
_entity_poly.type
_entity_poly.pdbx_seq_one_letter_code
_entity_poly.pdbx_strand_id
1 'polypeptide(L)'
;IEQDVCAIEESVNRRYAEKLDKALAEGNEALYSNTYNQMRSERQAAVLEVYSNYGFVEIPNNSDGVAPLSASNDLTFSETLYFNSSASSYIYTVDWEWEFGAWDDMYDIDDIAGAAITNSDDYYINRSFAKTWDNGGNLTGYVDDTGNHTPSNSKITKRFEDAQGVAFNVTDTTNFN
;
A
#
# COMPACT_ATOMS: atom_id res chain seq x y z
N ILE A 1 14.11 5.76 6.27
CA ILE A 1 12.67 5.49 6.54
C ILE A 1 12.13 4.51 5.52
N GLU A 2 12.09 4.83 4.22
CA GLU A 2 11.48 3.98 3.17
C GLU A 2 12.07 2.57 3.13
N GLN A 3 13.40 2.47 3.19
CA GLN A 3 14.09 1.17 3.21
C GLN A 3 13.75 0.35 4.46
N ASP A 4 13.65 1.01 5.62
CA ASP A 4 13.32 0.34 6.87
C ASP A 4 11.87 -0.13 6.88
N VAL A 5 10.97 0.70 6.34
CA VAL A 5 9.56 0.31 6.13
C VAL A 5 9.45 -0.88 5.20
N CYS A 6 10.11 -0.85 4.03
CA CYS A 6 10.11 -2.00 3.12
C CYS A 6 10.65 -3.27 3.78
N ALA A 7 11.78 -3.16 4.51
CA ALA A 7 12.41 -4.30 5.16
C ALA A 7 11.52 -4.93 6.24
N ILE A 8 10.85 -4.10 7.05
CA ILE A 8 9.97 -4.62 8.10
C ILE A 8 8.71 -5.26 7.52
N GLU A 9 8.11 -4.66 6.49
CA GLU A 9 6.95 -5.21 5.81
C GLU A 9 7.26 -6.57 5.17
N GLU A 10 8.39 -6.69 4.45
CA GLU A 10 8.86 -7.97 3.91
C GLU A 10 9.05 -9.01 5.01
N SER A 11 9.65 -8.61 6.13
CA SER A 11 9.87 -9.50 7.26
C SER A 11 8.56 -10.03 7.84
N VAL A 12 7.56 -9.16 7.97
CA VAL A 12 6.22 -9.57 8.44
C VAL A 12 5.59 -10.51 7.41
N ASN A 13 5.51 -10.11 6.15
CA ASN A 13 4.85 -10.87 5.09
C ASN A 13 5.42 -12.30 4.97
N ARG A 14 6.75 -12.45 4.99
CA ARG A 14 7.41 -13.77 4.94
C ARG A 14 6.98 -14.72 6.04
N ARG A 15 6.64 -14.23 7.23
CA ARG A 15 6.15 -15.07 8.34
C ARG A 15 4.79 -15.69 8.07
N TYR A 16 4.00 -15.08 7.20
CA TYR A 16 2.65 -15.50 6.87
C TYR A 16 2.55 -16.21 5.51
N ALA A 17 3.56 -16.07 4.65
CA ALA A 17 3.55 -16.54 3.26
C ALA A 17 3.11 -18.02 3.14
N GLU A 18 3.72 -18.92 3.88
CA GLU A 18 3.39 -20.36 3.82
C GLU A 18 1.91 -20.65 4.17
N LYS A 19 1.36 -19.91 5.14
CA LYS A 19 -0.05 -20.08 5.54
C LYS A 19 -1.00 -19.52 4.48
N LEU A 20 -0.64 -18.41 3.87
CA LEU A 20 -1.41 -17.79 2.79
C LEU A 20 -1.40 -18.69 1.56
N ASP A 21 -0.24 -19.14 1.12
CA ASP A 21 -0.11 -20.06 -0.02
C ASP A 21 -0.90 -21.36 0.20
N LYS A 22 -0.86 -21.90 1.42
CA LYS A 22 -1.65 -23.07 1.76
C LYS A 22 -3.15 -22.82 1.68
N ALA A 23 -3.61 -21.68 2.23
CA ALA A 23 -5.02 -21.31 2.19
C ALA A 23 -5.53 -21.12 0.76
N LEU A 24 -4.69 -20.51 -0.12
CA LEU A 24 -4.98 -20.37 -1.55
C LEU A 24 -5.06 -21.72 -2.24
N ALA A 25 -4.08 -22.60 -2.03
CA ALA A 25 -4.04 -23.93 -2.63
C ALA A 25 -5.23 -24.81 -2.22
N GLU A 26 -5.73 -24.64 -1.00
CA GLU A 26 -6.89 -25.35 -0.48
C GLU A 26 -8.25 -24.69 -0.85
N GLY A 27 -8.23 -23.51 -1.46
CA GLY A 27 -9.44 -22.71 -1.71
C GLY A 27 -10.15 -22.30 -0.41
N ASN A 28 -9.41 -22.17 0.68
CA ASN A 28 -9.96 -21.89 2.01
C ASN A 28 -9.99 -20.37 2.27
N GLU A 29 -11.03 -19.73 1.76
CA GLU A 29 -11.25 -18.30 1.87
C GLU A 29 -11.23 -17.80 3.33
N ALA A 30 -11.88 -18.51 4.26
CA ALA A 30 -11.91 -18.10 5.66
C ALA A 30 -10.52 -18.13 6.31
N LEU A 31 -9.71 -19.15 6.01
CA LEU A 31 -8.33 -19.25 6.50
C LEU A 31 -7.47 -18.14 5.87
N TYR A 32 -7.64 -17.91 4.56
CA TYR A 32 -6.92 -16.86 3.86
C TYR A 32 -7.21 -15.49 4.48
N SER A 33 -8.48 -15.09 4.56
CA SER A 33 -8.90 -13.78 5.08
C SER A 33 -8.45 -13.57 6.53
N ASN A 34 -8.58 -14.58 7.39
CA ASN A 34 -8.11 -14.48 8.76
C ASN A 34 -6.60 -14.32 8.85
N THR A 35 -5.83 -15.10 8.08
CA THR A 35 -4.37 -15.04 8.05
C THR A 35 -3.88 -13.71 7.50
N TYR A 36 -4.51 -13.25 6.43
CA TYR A 36 -4.20 -11.98 5.80
C TYR A 36 -4.47 -10.78 6.72
N ASN A 37 -5.61 -10.77 7.40
CA ASN A 37 -5.95 -9.72 8.37
C ASN A 37 -4.96 -9.68 9.54
N GLN A 38 -4.49 -10.84 10.01
CA GLN A 38 -3.44 -10.90 11.03
C GLN A 38 -2.12 -10.32 10.52
N MET A 39 -1.70 -10.72 9.32
CA MET A 39 -0.50 -10.20 8.66
C MET A 39 -0.58 -8.68 8.50
N ARG A 40 -1.70 -8.18 7.99
CA ARG A 40 -1.93 -6.74 7.80
C ARG A 40 -1.84 -5.96 9.10
N SER A 41 -2.51 -6.42 10.15
CA SER A 41 -2.48 -5.78 11.47
C SER A 41 -1.07 -5.74 12.05
N GLU A 42 -0.32 -6.82 11.95
CA GLU A 42 1.07 -6.88 12.42
C GLU A 42 1.99 -5.99 11.58
N ARG A 43 1.78 -5.95 10.26
CA ARG A 43 2.53 -5.05 9.36
C ARG A 43 2.29 -3.59 9.69
N GLN A 44 1.03 -3.17 9.89
CA GLN A 44 0.70 -1.80 10.28
C GLN A 44 1.35 -1.41 11.61
N ALA A 45 1.30 -2.29 12.61
CA ALA A 45 1.95 -2.05 13.90
C ALA A 45 3.47 -1.91 13.78
N ALA A 46 4.10 -2.75 12.97
CA ALA A 46 5.54 -2.70 12.74
C ALA A 46 5.97 -1.43 11.98
N VAL A 47 5.19 -1.01 10.99
CA VAL A 47 5.42 0.25 10.25
C VAL A 47 5.27 1.46 11.17
N LEU A 48 4.26 1.46 12.04
CA LEU A 48 4.08 2.50 13.06
C LEU A 48 5.30 2.60 13.99
N GLU A 49 5.88 1.48 14.40
CA GLU A 49 7.10 1.46 15.21
C GLU A 49 8.28 2.09 14.46
N VAL A 50 8.46 1.75 13.17
CA VAL A 50 9.49 2.40 12.34
C VAL A 50 9.27 3.91 12.30
N TYR A 51 8.08 4.39 11.97
CA TYR A 51 7.79 5.82 11.91
C TYR A 51 8.01 6.51 13.26
N SER A 52 7.63 5.86 14.35
CA SER A 52 7.83 6.39 15.72
C SER A 52 9.31 6.57 16.04
N ASN A 53 10.19 5.66 15.59
CA ASN A 53 11.64 5.78 15.77
C ASN A 53 12.22 6.99 15.01
N TYR A 54 11.54 7.47 13.97
CA TYR A 54 11.87 8.71 13.25
C TYR A 54 11.13 9.94 13.77
N GLY A 55 10.41 9.83 14.89
CA GLY A 55 9.70 10.93 15.53
C GLY A 55 8.33 11.26 14.92
N PHE A 56 7.79 10.37 14.09
CA PHE A 56 6.44 10.51 13.58
C PHE A 56 5.42 9.87 14.53
N VAL A 57 4.30 10.56 14.73
CA VAL A 57 3.18 10.12 15.55
C VAL A 57 1.95 10.03 14.67
N GLU A 58 1.22 8.94 14.77
CA GLU A 58 -0.05 8.78 14.05
C GLU A 58 -1.04 9.85 14.51
N ILE A 59 -1.68 10.51 13.57
CA ILE A 59 -2.81 11.41 13.82
C ILE A 59 -4.08 10.56 13.74
N PRO A 60 -4.84 10.44 14.85
CA PRO A 60 -6.11 9.71 14.81
C PRO A 60 -7.02 10.31 13.74
N ASN A 61 -7.52 9.45 12.87
CA ASN A 61 -8.47 9.86 11.86
C ASN A 61 -9.83 10.16 12.51
N ASN A 62 -10.03 11.42 12.91
CA ASN A 62 -11.30 11.91 13.47
C ASN A 62 -12.27 12.34 12.34
N SER A 63 -12.04 11.88 11.13
CA SER A 63 -12.87 12.26 9.99
C SER A 63 -14.22 11.54 10.03
N ASP A 64 -15.19 12.17 10.69
CA ASP A 64 -16.59 12.00 10.34
C ASP A 64 -16.74 12.48 8.88
N GLY A 65 -16.48 11.61 7.91
CA GLY A 65 -16.96 11.90 6.58
C GLY A 65 -16.02 11.89 5.38
N VAL A 66 -14.83 11.32 5.42
CA VAL A 66 -14.13 10.97 4.18
C VAL A 66 -14.50 9.52 3.83
N ALA A 67 -15.59 9.35 3.13
CA ALA A 67 -15.87 8.08 2.47
C ALA A 67 -14.91 7.96 1.26
N PRO A 68 -14.28 6.80 1.05
CA PRO A 68 -13.53 6.57 -0.17
C PRO A 68 -14.45 6.81 -1.38
N LEU A 69 -13.96 7.55 -2.37
CA LEU A 69 -14.73 7.97 -3.56
C LEU A 69 -15.11 6.80 -4.49
N SER A 70 -14.71 5.60 -4.17
CA SER A 70 -15.04 4.39 -4.93
C SER A 70 -15.21 3.23 -3.96
N ALA A 71 -16.44 2.93 -3.63
CA ALA A 71 -16.80 1.65 -3.04
C ALA A 71 -17.19 0.71 -4.17
N SER A 72 -16.22 0.05 -4.79
CA SER A 72 -16.52 -1.28 -5.25
C SER A 72 -16.52 -2.17 -4.00
N ASN A 73 -17.45 -3.11 -3.90
CA ASN A 73 -17.50 -4.05 -2.77
C ASN A 73 -16.26 -4.95 -2.72
N ASP A 74 -15.37 -4.81 -3.68
CA ASP A 74 -14.26 -5.71 -3.98
C ASP A 74 -12.89 -5.09 -3.68
N LEU A 75 -12.85 -3.78 -3.32
CA LEU A 75 -11.62 -3.05 -3.03
C LEU A 75 -11.71 -2.34 -1.68
N THR A 76 -10.80 -2.68 -0.79
CA THR A 76 -10.68 -2.04 0.53
C THR A 76 -9.57 -0.99 0.52
N PHE A 77 -9.86 0.19 1.07
CA PHE A 77 -8.88 1.26 1.29
C PHE A 77 -8.66 1.47 2.78
N SER A 78 -7.42 1.79 3.12
CA SER A 78 -7.06 2.25 4.46
C SER A 78 -6.05 3.38 4.35
N GLU A 79 -6.31 4.46 5.05
CA GLU A 79 -5.50 5.67 5.05
C GLU A 79 -4.95 5.94 6.43
N THR A 80 -3.69 6.36 6.51
CA THR A 80 -3.08 6.76 7.77
C THR A 80 -2.22 8.00 7.56
N LEU A 81 -2.34 8.96 8.48
CA LEU A 81 -1.56 10.19 8.50
C LEU A 81 -0.66 10.21 9.73
N TYR A 82 0.61 10.51 9.53
CA TYR A 82 1.60 10.66 10.60
C TYR A 82 2.17 12.06 10.55
N PHE A 83 2.52 12.60 11.71
CA PHE A 83 3.12 13.94 11.85
C PHE A 83 4.38 13.89 12.69
N ASN A 84 5.42 14.59 12.20
CA ASN A 84 6.64 14.88 12.98
C ASN A 84 6.71 16.38 13.26
N SER A 85 6.50 16.76 14.51
CA SER A 85 6.49 18.16 14.93
C SER A 85 7.87 18.82 14.86
N SER A 86 8.94 18.04 15.01
CA SER A 86 10.32 18.56 14.96
C SER A 86 10.77 18.87 13.52
N ALA A 87 10.28 18.10 12.56
CA ALA A 87 10.57 18.28 11.14
C ALA A 87 9.49 19.09 10.40
N SER A 88 8.35 19.38 11.06
CA SER A 88 7.16 19.99 10.44
C SER A 88 6.75 19.26 9.16
N SER A 89 6.76 17.93 9.22
CA SER A 89 6.50 17.08 8.05
C SER A 89 5.46 16.01 8.33
N TYR A 90 4.80 15.59 7.29
CA TYR A 90 3.78 14.55 7.32
C TYR A 90 4.21 13.34 6.49
N ILE A 91 3.75 12.16 6.89
CA ILE A 91 3.72 10.96 6.05
C ILE A 91 2.25 10.60 5.90
N TYR A 92 1.80 10.50 4.66
CA TYR A 92 0.48 10.02 4.32
C TYR A 92 0.63 8.68 3.60
N THR A 93 -0.03 7.65 4.12
CA THR A 93 -0.04 6.32 3.55
C THR A 93 -1.44 5.93 3.11
N VAL A 94 -1.52 5.27 1.97
CA VAL A 94 -2.74 4.66 1.46
C VAL A 94 -2.43 3.20 1.17
N ASP A 95 -3.16 2.32 1.81
CA ASP A 95 -3.16 0.89 1.49
C ASP A 95 -4.45 0.57 0.75
N TRP A 96 -4.37 -0.14 -0.37
CA TRP A 96 -5.53 -0.68 -1.06
C TRP A 96 -5.36 -2.17 -1.29
N GLU A 97 -6.44 -2.88 -1.27
CA GLU A 97 -6.46 -4.33 -1.32
C GLU A 97 -7.71 -4.83 -2.04
N TRP A 98 -7.52 -5.75 -2.98
CA TRP A 98 -8.61 -6.50 -3.57
C TRP A 98 -9.09 -7.59 -2.61
N GLU A 99 -10.40 -7.76 -2.46
CA GLU A 99 -10.95 -8.86 -1.67
C GLU A 99 -10.69 -10.21 -2.36
N PHE A 100 -10.61 -11.26 -1.54
CA PHE A 100 -10.40 -12.62 -2.03
C PHE A 100 -11.50 -13.02 -3.03
N GLY A 101 -11.09 -13.41 -4.22
CA GLY A 101 -12.01 -13.81 -5.29
C GLY A 101 -12.69 -12.67 -6.04
N ALA A 102 -12.41 -11.43 -5.68
CA ALA A 102 -12.79 -10.28 -6.49
C ALA A 102 -11.78 -10.14 -7.62
N TRP A 103 -12.20 -10.53 -8.81
CA TRP A 103 -11.38 -10.48 -10.01
C TRP A 103 -11.93 -9.43 -10.96
N ASP A 104 -11.08 -8.57 -11.43
CA ASP A 104 -11.35 -7.89 -12.67
C ASP A 104 -11.08 -8.86 -13.83
N ASP A 105 -12.14 -9.49 -14.33
CA ASP A 105 -12.10 -10.42 -15.46
C ASP A 105 -11.73 -9.73 -16.79
N MET A 106 -11.51 -8.45 -16.77
CA MET A 106 -11.48 -7.62 -17.97
C MET A 106 -10.10 -7.08 -18.27
N TYR A 107 -9.24 -7.93 -18.84
CA TYR A 107 -8.03 -7.53 -19.57
C TYR A 107 -6.91 -6.88 -18.74
N ASP A 108 -5.67 -6.95 -19.24
CA ASP A 108 -4.48 -6.23 -18.78
C ASP A 108 -4.72 -4.71 -18.80
N ILE A 109 -5.54 -4.20 -17.89
CA ILE A 109 -5.79 -2.78 -17.70
C ILE A 109 -4.90 -2.31 -16.56
N ASP A 110 -4.09 -1.28 -16.83
CA ASP A 110 -3.37 -0.61 -15.77
C ASP A 110 -4.34 0.14 -14.87
N ASP A 111 -4.40 -0.22 -13.61
CA ASP A 111 -5.07 0.57 -12.59
C ASP A 111 -4.27 1.82 -12.25
N ILE A 112 -4.95 2.85 -11.78
CA ILE A 112 -4.30 4.08 -11.34
C ILE A 112 -4.56 4.26 -9.86
N ALA A 113 -3.48 4.24 -9.08
CA ALA A 113 -3.50 4.63 -7.67
C ALA A 113 -2.83 5.99 -7.50
N GLY A 114 -3.42 6.86 -6.69
CA GLY A 114 -2.86 8.19 -6.49
C GLY A 114 -3.37 8.92 -5.27
N ALA A 115 -2.70 10.00 -4.93
CA ALA A 115 -3.08 10.92 -3.86
C ALA A 115 -2.90 12.37 -4.32
N ALA A 116 -3.73 13.25 -3.81
CA ALA A 116 -3.63 14.68 -4.09
C ALA A 116 -3.82 15.50 -2.82
N ILE A 117 -3.13 16.65 -2.77
CA ILE A 117 -3.25 17.65 -1.71
C ILE A 117 -4.20 18.74 -2.19
N THR A 118 -5.28 18.97 -1.45
CA THR A 118 -6.27 19.99 -1.81
C THR A 118 -5.93 21.41 -1.34
N ASN A 119 -5.04 21.54 -0.35
CA ASN A 119 -4.55 22.84 0.15
C ASN A 119 -3.07 23.03 -0.22
N SER A 120 -2.83 23.35 -1.47
CA SER A 120 -1.50 23.48 -2.06
C SER A 120 -0.72 24.72 -1.63
N ASP A 121 -1.35 25.69 -0.97
CA ASP A 121 -0.67 26.92 -0.53
C ASP A 121 0.23 26.66 0.70
N ASP A 122 -0.14 25.65 1.52
CA ASP A 122 0.55 25.34 2.77
C ASP A 122 1.35 24.04 2.71
N TYR A 123 1.06 23.15 1.75
CA TYR A 123 1.64 21.82 1.68
C TYR A 123 2.08 21.45 0.26
N TYR A 124 3.11 20.65 0.16
CA TYR A 124 3.57 20.07 -1.10
C TYR A 124 4.10 18.67 -0.89
N ILE A 125 4.04 17.85 -1.93
CA ILE A 125 4.64 16.51 -1.94
C ILE A 125 6.14 16.70 -2.16
N ASN A 126 6.93 16.27 -1.20
CA ASN A 126 8.39 16.30 -1.28
C ASN A 126 8.94 14.98 -1.84
N ARG A 127 8.35 13.87 -1.45
CA ARG A 127 8.73 12.52 -1.88
C ARG A 127 7.52 11.61 -1.95
N SER A 128 7.57 10.68 -2.88
CA SER A 128 6.56 9.63 -2.98
C SER A 128 7.20 8.29 -3.31
N PHE A 129 6.61 7.23 -2.87
CA PHE A 129 6.95 5.88 -3.29
C PHE A 129 5.71 4.99 -3.24
N ALA A 130 5.73 3.91 -3.99
CA ALA A 130 4.66 2.92 -3.95
C ALA A 130 5.22 1.50 -4.08
N LYS A 131 4.46 0.55 -3.59
CA LYS A 131 4.81 -0.88 -3.54
C LYS A 131 3.62 -1.73 -3.91
N THR A 132 3.90 -2.87 -4.51
CA THR A 132 2.91 -3.92 -4.75
C THR A 132 3.39 -5.25 -4.17
N TRP A 133 2.45 -6.04 -3.71
CA TRP A 133 2.68 -7.34 -3.11
C TRP A 133 1.78 -8.38 -3.79
N ASP A 134 2.27 -9.60 -3.94
CA ASP A 134 1.43 -10.71 -4.37
C ASP A 134 0.61 -11.29 -3.20
N ASN A 135 -0.27 -12.25 -3.51
CA ASN A 135 -1.12 -12.90 -2.53
C ASN A 135 -0.33 -13.70 -1.47
N GLY A 136 0.91 -14.08 -1.75
CA GLY A 136 1.83 -14.72 -0.81
C GLY A 136 2.63 -13.71 0.03
N GLY A 137 2.40 -12.39 -0.16
CA GLY A 137 3.10 -11.34 0.55
C GLY A 137 4.52 -11.07 0.04
N ASN A 138 4.87 -11.50 -1.17
CA ASN A 138 6.15 -11.17 -1.79
C ASN A 138 6.08 -9.82 -2.48
N LEU A 139 7.15 -9.02 -2.38
CA LEU A 139 7.26 -7.75 -3.07
C LEU A 139 7.34 -7.96 -4.58
N THR A 140 6.34 -7.52 -5.32
CA THR A 140 6.26 -7.64 -6.78
C THR A 140 6.66 -6.37 -7.52
N GLY A 141 6.66 -5.25 -6.82
CA GLY A 141 7.11 -3.98 -7.37
C GLY A 141 7.35 -2.91 -6.32
N TYR A 142 8.33 -2.07 -6.60
CA TYR A 142 8.63 -0.86 -5.86
C TYR A 142 8.99 0.25 -6.86
N VAL A 143 8.51 1.44 -6.64
CA VAL A 143 8.88 2.64 -7.39
C VAL A 143 9.17 3.78 -6.43
N ASP A 144 10.30 4.46 -6.64
CA ASP A 144 10.74 5.59 -5.84
C ASP A 144 10.29 6.96 -6.40
N ASP A 145 10.63 8.02 -5.70
CA ASP A 145 10.33 9.40 -6.07
C ASP A 145 10.98 9.85 -7.40
N THR A 146 12.02 9.17 -7.86
CA THR A 146 12.67 9.45 -9.15
C THR A 146 12.05 8.68 -10.32
N GLY A 147 11.13 7.78 -10.04
CA GLY A 147 10.51 6.88 -11.02
C GLY A 147 11.33 5.63 -11.32
N ASN A 148 12.45 5.41 -10.61
CA ASN A 148 13.15 4.14 -10.71
C ASN A 148 12.31 3.04 -10.06
N HIS A 149 12.21 1.90 -10.71
CA HIS A 149 11.43 0.79 -10.21
C HIS A 149 12.25 -0.51 -10.15
N THR A 150 11.91 -1.32 -9.17
CA THR A 150 12.57 -2.61 -8.89
C THR A 150 11.50 -3.66 -8.57
N PRO A 151 11.55 -4.84 -9.19
CA PRO A 151 12.44 -5.22 -10.30
C PRO A 151 12.14 -4.43 -11.59
N SER A 152 12.95 -4.60 -12.63
CA SER A 152 12.76 -3.89 -13.92
C SER A 152 11.43 -4.21 -14.63
N ASN A 153 10.82 -5.34 -14.27
CA ASN A 153 9.47 -5.75 -14.67
C ASN A 153 8.43 -5.48 -13.57
N SER A 154 8.68 -4.49 -12.74
CA SER A 154 7.78 -4.11 -11.65
C SER A 154 6.36 -3.87 -12.15
N LYS A 155 5.40 -4.33 -11.35
CA LYS A 155 3.97 -4.15 -11.58
C LYS A 155 3.47 -2.75 -11.23
N ILE A 156 4.33 -1.90 -10.70
CA ILE A 156 4.02 -0.53 -10.37
C ILE A 156 5.06 0.41 -10.99
N THR A 157 4.57 1.45 -11.64
CA THR A 157 5.41 2.50 -12.23
C THR A 157 4.84 3.86 -11.90
N LYS A 158 5.71 4.87 -11.77
CA LYS A 158 5.25 6.25 -11.56
C LYS A 158 4.62 6.79 -12.85
N ARG A 159 3.40 7.29 -12.75
CA ARG A 159 2.69 7.94 -13.85
C ARG A 159 2.98 9.42 -13.92
N PHE A 160 2.79 10.13 -12.80
CA PHE A 160 3.18 11.52 -12.65
C PHE A 160 3.39 11.87 -11.18
N GLU A 161 4.13 12.96 -10.95
CA GLU A 161 4.23 13.64 -9.66
C GLU A 161 4.44 15.11 -9.91
N ASP A 162 3.74 15.94 -9.16
CA ASP A 162 4.00 17.36 -9.01
C ASP A 162 3.88 17.78 -7.53
N ALA A 163 3.93 19.07 -7.24
CA ALA A 163 3.85 19.55 -5.86
C ALA A 163 2.50 19.25 -5.16
N GLN A 164 1.48 18.87 -5.89
CA GLN A 164 0.12 18.72 -5.40
C GLN A 164 -0.43 17.31 -5.50
N GLY A 165 0.16 16.45 -6.33
CA GLY A 165 -0.35 15.11 -6.52
C GLY A 165 0.68 14.12 -7.05
N VAL A 166 0.39 12.85 -6.84
CA VAL A 166 1.15 11.73 -7.37
C VAL A 166 0.20 10.65 -7.85
N ALA A 167 0.54 10.01 -8.96
CA ALA A 167 -0.17 8.85 -9.45
C ALA A 167 0.79 7.77 -9.94
N PHE A 168 0.39 6.54 -9.76
CA PHE A 168 1.10 5.34 -10.17
C PHE A 168 0.20 4.50 -11.07
N ASN A 169 0.77 3.89 -12.09
CA ASN A 169 0.13 2.80 -12.81
C ASN A 169 0.44 1.51 -12.07
N VAL A 170 -0.58 0.71 -11.83
CA VAL A 170 -0.49 -0.63 -11.25
C VAL A 170 -0.94 -1.61 -12.32
N THR A 171 -0.03 -2.45 -12.79
CA THR A 171 -0.37 -3.45 -13.80
C THR A 171 -0.88 -4.70 -13.11
N ASP A 172 -2.13 -4.99 -13.32
CA ASP A 172 -2.74 -6.25 -12.91
C ASP A 172 -2.33 -7.35 -13.88
N THR A 173 -1.73 -8.40 -13.40
CA THR A 173 -1.41 -9.56 -14.23
C THR A 173 -2.21 -10.75 -13.74
N THR A 174 -3.23 -11.06 -14.48
CA THR A 174 -3.92 -12.34 -14.42
C THR A 174 -3.02 -13.46 -14.95
N ASN A 175 -1.94 -13.77 -14.25
CA ASN A 175 -1.23 -15.02 -14.48
C ASN A 175 -1.64 -16.00 -13.39
N PHE A 176 -2.81 -16.59 -13.57
CA PHE A 176 -3.20 -17.82 -12.92
C PHE A 176 -3.00 -18.97 -13.91
N ASN A 177 -1.91 -19.68 -13.74
CA ASN A 177 -1.78 -21.05 -14.21
C ASN A 177 -2.09 -22.00 -13.06
#